data_223ed7c35db39979fe843f0b37697355
#
_entry.id   223ed7c35db39979fe843f0b37697355
#
_cell.length_a   1.000
_cell.length_b   1.000
_cell.length_c   1.000
_cell.angle_alpha   90.00
_cell.angle_beta   90.00
_cell.angle_gamma   90.00
#
_symmetry.space_group_name_H-M   'P 1'
#
loop_
_entity.id
_entity.type
_entity.pdbx_description
1 polymer ?
#
loop_
_entity_poly.entity_id
_entity_poly.type
_entity_poly.pdbx_seq_one_letter_code
_entity_poly.pdbx_strand_id
1 'polypeptide(L)'
;MRNNKVKQIIKNGENAVGTFIKSNDPAVAEIIGLAGFDFFVLDNEHVAMSRDSMVNMIRAANVVGIDPIIRVRENATVEILQALDAGALGVQVPNVDTKQEAADVISAVKYTPIGKRGFSPTTRAAGYGFTDKKEYVQKSNEETLVVCHCETVTCMENLDEILQLEHLDVIFIGPMDLSQSLGVMGEANHPKVLESIDVIINKVKKSNKAVGIVSPASKVQEYIDRGVQYLLVGTDQGMIAGSAAQTLKQAGR
;
A
#
# COMPACT_ATOMS: atom_id res chain seq x y z
N MET A 1 10.26 12.84 -10.83
CA MET A 1 9.51 12.05 -9.80
C MET A 1 9.74 12.68 -8.43
N ARG A 2 8.74 12.73 -7.55
CA ARG A 2 8.87 13.20 -6.17
C ARG A 2 9.57 12.14 -5.30
N ASN A 3 10.23 12.55 -4.22
CA ASN A 3 10.76 11.59 -3.24
C ASN A 3 9.61 10.89 -2.53
N ASN A 4 9.80 9.64 -2.17
CA ASN A 4 8.81 8.83 -1.45
C ASN A 4 9.06 8.98 0.06
N LYS A 5 8.18 9.73 0.74
CA LYS A 5 8.29 9.96 2.19
C LYS A 5 8.11 8.67 2.99
N VAL A 6 7.13 7.84 2.59
CA VAL A 6 6.86 6.56 3.26
C VAL A 6 8.09 5.66 3.24
N LYS A 7 8.75 5.56 2.08
CA LYS A 7 9.96 4.76 1.96
C LYS A 7 11.10 5.30 2.82
N GLN A 8 11.22 6.62 2.96
CA GLN A 8 12.19 7.26 3.83
C GLN A 8 11.90 7.01 5.32
N ILE A 9 10.64 7.18 5.75
CA ILE A 9 10.18 6.90 7.12
C ILE A 9 10.53 5.45 7.51
N ILE A 10 10.14 4.49 6.67
CA ILE A 10 10.41 3.06 6.89
C ILE A 10 11.92 2.79 6.96
N LYS A 11 12.71 3.37 6.05
CA LYS A 11 14.16 3.19 6.02
C LYS A 11 14.86 3.75 7.26
N ASN A 12 14.29 4.79 7.88
CA ASN A 12 14.78 5.35 9.14
C ASN A 12 14.38 4.51 10.37
N GLY A 13 13.60 3.44 10.19
CA GLY A 13 13.08 2.65 11.30
C GLY A 13 11.85 3.25 11.98
N GLU A 14 11.24 4.27 11.38
CA GLU A 14 10.07 4.98 11.88
C GLU A 14 8.77 4.36 11.34
N ASN A 15 7.62 4.81 11.84
CA ASN A 15 6.30 4.30 11.47
C ASN A 15 5.58 5.27 10.55
N ALA A 16 5.17 4.80 9.37
CA ALA A 16 4.31 5.53 8.44
C ALA A 16 2.84 5.17 8.70
N VAL A 17 2.00 6.19 8.85
CA VAL A 17 0.56 6.04 9.10
C VAL A 17 -0.24 6.54 7.92
N GLY A 18 -1.02 5.66 7.33
CA GLY A 18 -1.89 5.93 6.19
C GLY A 18 -3.32 5.44 6.42
N THR A 19 -4.15 5.61 5.41
CA THR A 19 -5.51 5.08 5.37
C THR A 19 -5.88 4.59 3.97
N PHE A 20 -6.88 3.71 3.88
CA PHE A 20 -7.48 3.39 2.59
C PHE A 20 -8.43 4.52 2.14
N ILE A 21 -8.35 4.90 0.87
CA ILE A 21 -9.34 5.75 0.20
C ILE A 21 -10.13 4.90 -0.79
N LYS A 22 -11.45 4.88 -0.60
CA LYS A 22 -12.42 4.17 -1.44
C LYS A 22 -13.37 5.11 -2.19
N SER A 23 -13.38 6.38 -1.84
CA SER A 23 -14.15 7.44 -2.53
C SER A 23 -13.41 7.95 -3.76
N ASN A 24 -14.18 8.42 -4.76
CA ASN A 24 -13.65 8.92 -6.03
C ASN A 24 -13.48 10.44 -6.07
N ASP A 25 -13.64 11.14 -4.93
CA ASP A 25 -13.55 12.60 -4.86
C ASP A 25 -12.12 13.03 -4.47
N PRO A 26 -11.42 13.80 -5.31
CA PRO A 26 -10.08 14.33 -5.00
C PRO A 26 -9.99 15.11 -3.69
N ALA A 27 -11.07 15.78 -3.25
CA ALA A 27 -11.09 16.49 -1.96
C ALA A 27 -10.82 15.56 -0.77
N VAL A 28 -11.21 14.28 -0.88
CA VAL A 28 -10.91 13.28 0.17
C VAL A 28 -9.40 13.09 0.33
N ALA A 29 -8.64 13.03 -0.77
CA ALA A 29 -7.18 12.94 -0.71
C ALA A 29 -6.55 14.18 -0.07
N GLU A 30 -7.10 15.37 -0.35
CA GLU A 30 -6.64 16.62 0.27
C GLU A 30 -6.96 16.64 1.76
N ILE A 31 -8.18 16.29 2.17
CA ILE A 31 -8.60 16.22 3.58
C ILE A 31 -7.72 15.26 4.37
N ILE A 32 -7.46 14.06 3.86
CA ILE A 32 -6.61 13.06 4.51
C ILE A 32 -5.17 13.57 4.65
N GLY A 33 -4.62 14.23 3.62
CA GLY A 33 -3.30 14.83 3.69
C GLY A 33 -3.22 15.99 4.70
N LEU A 34 -4.20 16.87 4.71
CA LEU A 34 -4.28 17.99 5.66
C LEU A 34 -4.53 17.51 7.11
N ALA A 35 -5.17 16.36 7.29
CA ALA A 35 -5.34 15.74 8.60
C ALA A 35 -4.03 15.18 9.19
N GLY A 36 -2.95 15.09 8.38
CA GLY A 36 -1.62 14.70 8.84
C GLY A 36 -1.24 13.24 8.59
N PHE A 37 -1.99 12.51 7.75
CA PHE A 37 -1.56 11.19 7.31
C PHE A 37 -0.33 11.28 6.39
N ASP A 38 0.59 10.33 6.51
CA ASP A 38 1.81 10.29 5.69
C ASP A 38 1.51 9.86 4.26
N PHE A 39 0.55 8.94 4.11
CA PHE A 39 0.15 8.39 2.82
C PHE A 39 -1.32 7.95 2.83
N PHE A 40 -1.82 7.65 1.64
CA PHE A 40 -3.03 6.86 1.49
C PHE A 40 -2.83 5.72 0.49
N VAL A 41 -3.63 4.67 0.65
CA VAL A 41 -3.77 3.62 -0.35
C VAL A 41 -5.10 3.79 -1.06
N LEU A 42 -5.05 4.14 -2.35
CA LEU A 42 -6.23 4.19 -3.20
C LEU A 42 -6.61 2.76 -3.59
N ASP A 43 -7.82 2.36 -3.24
CA ASP A 43 -8.29 0.99 -3.38
C ASP A 43 -8.92 0.75 -4.75
N ASN A 44 -8.20 0.08 -5.65
CA ASN A 44 -8.75 -0.35 -6.93
C ASN A 44 -9.21 -1.82 -6.93
N GLU A 45 -8.95 -2.57 -5.87
CA GLU A 45 -9.38 -3.96 -5.76
C GLU A 45 -10.86 -4.07 -5.43
N HIS A 46 -11.30 -3.40 -4.37
CA HIS A 46 -12.67 -3.50 -3.88
C HIS A 46 -13.58 -2.33 -4.27
N VAL A 47 -13.10 -1.43 -5.14
CA VAL A 47 -13.85 -0.28 -5.62
C VAL A 47 -13.73 -0.14 -7.12
N ALA A 48 -14.85 0.16 -7.78
CA ALA A 48 -14.88 0.47 -9.21
C ALA A 48 -14.35 1.90 -9.45
N MET A 49 -13.03 2.06 -9.42
CA MET A 49 -12.39 3.34 -9.69
C MET A 49 -11.95 3.45 -11.14
N SER A 50 -12.29 4.55 -11.79
CA SER A 50 -11.81 4.84 -13.14
C SER A 50 -10.35 5.30 -13.14
N ARG A 51 -9.67 5.15 -14.27
CA ARG A 51 -8.30 5.67 -14.45
C ARG A 51 -8.22 7.18 -14.30
N ASP A 52 -9.23 7.90 -14.77
CA ASP A 52 -9.30 9.36 -14.64
C ASP A 52 -9.45 9.77 -13.18
N SER A 53 -10.30 9.07 -12.40
CA SER A 53 -10.40 9.29 -10.96
C SER A 53 -9.06 9.06 -10.27
N MET A 54 -8.38 7.95 -10.56
CA MET A 54 -7.06 7.65 -9.99
C MET A 54 -6.04 8.77 -10.28
N VAL A 55 -5.97 9.26 -11.52
CA VAL A 55 -5.07 10.38 -11.87
C VAL A 55 -5.42 11.65 -11.11
N ASN A 56 -6.70 11.97 -10.93
CA ASN A 56 -7.14 13.16 -10.20
C ASN A 56 -6.86 13.04 -8.69
N MET A 57 -7.04 11.84 -8.11
CA MET A 57 -6.65 11.57 -6.72
C MET A 57 -5.14 11.77 -6.51
N ILE A 58 -4.30 11.29 -7.44
CA ILE A 58 -2.84 11.50 -7.39
C ILE A 58 -2.47 12.98 -7.55
N ARG A 59 -3.21 13.75 -8.36
CA ARG A 59 -3.01 15.20 -8.48
C ARG A 59 -3.31 15.91 -7.17
N ALA A 60 -4.43 15.60 -6.54
CA ALA A 60 -4.83 16.15 -5.24
C ALA A 60 -3.77 15.80 -4.15
N ALA A 61 -3.31 14.54 -4.11
CA ALA A 61 -2.22 14.15 -3.22
C ALA A 61 -0.97 15.01 -3.37
N ASN A 62 -0.61 15.38 -4.61
CA ASN A 62 0.56 16.21 -4.86
C ASN A 62 0.38 17.66 -4.38
N VAL A 63 -0.86 18.19 -4.37
CA VAL A 63 -1.16 19.54 -3.87
C VAL A 63 -0.85 19.66 -2.38
N VAL A 64 -1.24 18.67 -1.59
CA VAL A 64 -1.05 18.69 -0.13
C VAL A 64 0.19 17.92 0.34
N GLY A 65 0.92 17.28 -0.59
CA GLY A 65 2.18 16.62 -0.30
C GLY A 65 2.08 15.26 0.41
N ILE A 66 0.90 14.62 0.40
CA ILE A 66 0.70 13.24 0.87
C ILE A 66 1.16 12.23 -0.19
N ASP A 67 1.61 11.04 0.21
CA ASP A 67 2.11 10.01 -0.73
C ASP A 67 0.97 9.12 -1.23
N PRO A 68 0.66 9.10 -2.55
CA PRO A 68 -0.33 8.21 -3.13
C PRO A 68 0.28 6.84 -3.43
N ILE A 69 -0.23 5.80 -2.78
CA ILE A 69 0.03 4.39 -3.08
C ILE A 69 -1.24 3.82 -3.71
N ILE A 70 -1.12 2.95 -4.70
CA ILE A 70 -2.27 2.35 -5.36
C ILE A 70 -2.33 0.86 -5.03
N ARG A 71 -3.43 0.40 -4.42
CA ARG A 71 -3.74 -1.03 -4.41
C ARG A 71 -4.31 -1.39 -5.76
N VAL A 72 -3.57 -2.17 -6.53
CA VAL A 72 -3.99 -2.65 -7.84
C VAL A 72 -5.04 -3.77 -7.68
N ARG A 73 -5.80 -4.05 -8.74
CA ARG A 73 -6.87 -5.06 -8.71
C ARG A 73 -6.32 -6.48 -8.57
N GLU A 74 -5.19 -6.71 -9.21
CA GLU A 74 -4.54 -8.01 -9.28
C GLU A 74 -3.05 -7.85 -9.63
N ASN A 75 -2.28 -8.91 -9.50
CA ASN A 75 -0.88 -8.97 -9.92
C ASN A 75 -0.77 -9.04 -11.45
N ALA A 76 -1.11 -7.94 -12.11
CA ALA A 76 -1.03 -7.80 -13.56
C ALA A 76 -0.10 -6.64 -13.95
N THR A 77 0.84 -6.91 -14.85
CA THR A 77 1.82 -5.92 -15.33
C THR A 77 1.17 -4.62 -15.81
N VAL A 78 0.01 -4.71 -16.48
CA VAL A 78 -0.70 -3.53 -17.01
C VAL A 78 -1.30 -2.68 -15.89
N GLU A 79 -1.87 -3.29 -14.85
CA GLU A 79 -2.42 -2.58 -13.69
C GLU A 79 -1.32 -1.82 -12.95
N ILE A 80 -0.19 -2.48 -12.70
CA ILE A 80 0.99 -1.90 -12.05
C ILE A 80 1.55 -0.75 -12.90
N LEU A 81 1.73 -0.97 -14.21
CA LEU A 81 2.26 0.03 -15.14
C LEU A 81 1.40 1.30 -15.13
N GLN A 82 0.08 1.16 -15.21
CA GLN A 82 -0.84 2.29 -15.29
C GLN A 82 -0.90 3.11 -13.99
N ALA A 83 -0.88 2.44 -12.85
CA ALA A 83 -0.80 3.12 -11.56
C ALA A 83 0.47 3.98 -11.45
N LEU A 84 1.60 3.41 -11.83
CA LEU A 84 2.89 4.09 -11.75
C LEU A 84 3.05 5.19 -12.80
N ASP A 85 2.54 5.00 -14.02
CA ASP A 85 2.57 6.01 -15.08
C ASP A 85 1.64 7.19 -14.80
N ALA A 86 0.56 6.96 -14.04
CA ALA A 86 -0.28 8.02 -13.48
C ALA A 86 0.45 8.87 -12.42
N GLY A 87 1.54 8.35 -11.84
CA GLY A 87 2.39 9.06 -10.88
C GLY A 87 2.22 8.62 -9.43
N ALA A 88 1.70 7.41 -9.18
CA ALA A 88 1.75 6.79 -7.86
C ALA A 88 3.20 6.64 -7.39
N LEU A 89 3.42 6.76 -6.09
CA LEU A 89 4.75 6.58 -5.48
C LEU A 89 5.01 5.13 -5.07
N GLY A 90 4.02 4.27 -5.17
CA GLY A 90 4.14 2.84 -4.94
C GLY A 90 2.89 2.10 -5.35
N VAL A 91 3.00 0.78 -5.33
CA VAL A 91 1.89 -0.13 -5.54
C VAL A 91 1.80 -1.13 -4.40
N GLN A 92 0.57 -1.47 -4.05
CA GLN A 92 0.22 -2.52 -3.11
C GLN A 92 -0.51 -3.61 -3.89
N VAL A 93 0.07 -4.81 -3.93
CA VAL A 93 -0.40 -5.91 -4.77
C VAL A 93 -1.01 -7.00 -3.90
N PRO A 94 -2.30 -7.32 -4.07
CA PRO A 94 -2.98 -8.37 -3.33
C PRO A 94 -2.63 -9.76 -3.87
N ASN A 95 -2.95 -10.80 -3.08
CA ASN A 95 -2.90 -12.20 -3.47
C ASN A 95 -1.52 -12.63 -4.05
N VAL A 96 -0.44 -12.32 -3.33
CA VAL A 96 0.92 -12.72 -3.70
C VAL A 96 1.35 -13.90 -2.82
N ASP A 97 1.25 -15.10 -3.36
CA ASP A 97 1.41 -16.34 -2.61
C ASP A 97 2.78 -17.01 -2.75
N THR A 98 3.51 -16.69 -3.81
CA THR A 98 4.77 -17.36 -4.14
C THR A 98 5.91 -16.38 -4.39
N LYS A 99 7.15 -16.88 -4.25
CA LYS A 99 8.35 -16.12 -4.60
C LYS A 99 8.32 -15.63 -6.05
N GLN A 100 7.81 -16.46 -6.99
CA GLN A 100 7.72 -16.08 -8.39
C GLN A 100 6.75 -14.92 -8.60
N GLU A 101 5.56 -14.96 -8.00
CA GLU A 101 4.59 -13.88 -8.08
C GLU A 101 5.14 -12.57 -7.51
N ALA A 102 5.82 -12.63 -6.36
CA ALA A 102 6.49 -11.45 -5.79
C ALA A 102 7.63 -10.93 -6.70
N ALA A 103 8.38 -11.81 -7.36
CA ALA A 103 9.40 -11.42 -8.33
C ALA A 103 8.77 -10.78 -9.58
N ASP A 104 7.62 -11.24 -10.02
CA ASP A 104 6.87 -10.67 -11.14
C ASP A 104 6.36 -9.26 -10.79
N VAL A 105 5.88 -9.03 -9.56
CA VAL A 105 5.57 -7.67 -9.06
C VAL A 105 6.78 -6.76 -9.16
N ILE A 106 7.93 -7.16 -8.63
CA ILE A 106 9.15 -6.37 -8.66
C ILE A 106 9.55 -6.06 -10.11
N SER A 107 9.49 -7.07 -10.97
CA SER A 107 9.81 -6.94 -12.39
C SER A 107 8.90 -5.94 -13.11
N ALA A 108 7.60 -5.93 -12.77
CA ALA A 108 6.63 -5.00 -13.34
C ALA A 108 6.77 -3.56 -12.81
N VAL A 109 7.26 -3.40 -11.56
CA VAL A 109 7.43 -2.08 -10.91
C VAL A 109 8.73 -1.39 -11.35
N LYS A 110 9.81 -2.15 -11.48
CA LYS A 110 11.17 -1.60 -11.68
C LYS A 110 11.56 -1.60 -13.14
N TYR A 111 12.31 -0.57 -13.53
CA TYR A 111 12.98 -0.49 -14.83
C TYR A 111 14.26 -1.31 -14.86
N THR A 112 14.76 -1.60 -16.08
CA THR A 112 16.08 -2.19 -16.30
C THR A 112 17.17 -1.42 -15.53
N PRO A 113 18.17 -2.10 -14.91
CA PRO A 113 18.42 -3.55 -14.96
C PRO A 113 17.67 -4.39 -13.91
N ILE A 114 16.90 -3.78 -13.02
CA ILE A 114 16.23 -4.45 -11.90
C ILE A 114 14.98 -5.21 -12.37
N GLY A 115 14.20 -4.59 -13.26
CA GLY A 115 12.94 -5.15 -13.75
C GLY A 115 12.72 -4.93 -15.25
N LYS A 116 11.47 -5.09 -15.67
CA LYS A 116 11.04 -5.04 -17.08
C LYS A 116 9.89 -4.06 -17.31
N ARG A 117 9.65 -3.11 -16.38
CA ARG A 117 8.60 -2.10 -16.55
C ARG A 117 8.72 -1.40 -17.90
N GLY A 118 7.61 -1.30 -18.65
CA GLY A 118 7.54 -0.54 -19.89
C GLY A 118 7.85 0.94 -19.65
N PHE A 119 8.59 1.57 -20.56
CA PHE A 119 9.00 2.96 -20.43
C PHE A 119 8.36 3.85 -21.50
N SER A 120 7.65 4.87 -21.06
CA SER A 120 7.21 5.99 -21.89
C SER A 120 7.64 7.32 -21.27
N PRO A 121 8.49 8.11 -21.93
CA PRO A 121 9.03 9.35 -21.36
C PRO A 121 8.00 10.47 -21.25
N THR A 122 6.84 10.33 -21.88
CA THR A 122 5.80 11.37 -21.95
C THR A 122 4.64 11.14 -20.98
N THR A 123 4.77 10.16 -20.08
CA THR A 123 3.78 9.93 -19.02
C THR A 123 3.83 11.04 -17.98
N ARG A 124 2.76 11.17 -17.20
CA ARG A 124 2.69 12.12 -16.08
C ARG A 124 3.83 11.89 -15.07
N ALA A 125 4.10 10.63 -14.72
CA ALA A 125 5.17 10.27 -13.79
C ALA A 125 6.55 10.73 -14.27
N ALA A 126 6.80 10.70 -15.58
CA ALA A 126 8.04 11.16 -16.22
C ALA A 126 8.04 12.67 -16.56
N GLY A 127 7.10 13.44 -16.01
CA GLY A 127 7.01 14.90 -16.23
C GLY A 127 6.66 15.29 -17.66
N TYR A 128 5.89 14.47 -18.37
CA TYR A 128 5.44 14.72 -19.74
C TYR A 128 6.58 14.97 -20.75
N GLY A 129 7.76 14.40 -20.46
CA GLY A 129 8.95 14.53 -21.32
C GLY A 129 9.90 15.67 -20.93
N PHE A 130 9.59 16.45 -19.90
CA PHE A 130 10.45 17.54 -19.42
C PHE A 130 11.53 17.06 -18.43
N THR A 131 11.47 15.82 -17.94
CA THR A 131 12.48 15.24 -17.06
C THR A 131 13.51 14.47 -17.88
N ASP A 132 14.80 14.54 -17.50
CA ASP A 132 15.83 13.69 -18.13
C ASP A 132 15.47 12.21 -17.93
N LYS A 133 15.56 11.43 -19.00
CA LYS A 133 15.11 10.05 -19.03
C LYS A 133 15.90 9.12 -18.12
N LYS A 134 17.22 9.32 -18.03
CA LYS A 134 18.10 8.48 -17.20
C LYS A 134 17.91 8.80 -15.73
N GLU A 135 17.83 10.08 -15.40
CA GLU A 135 17.54 10.55 -14.04
C GLU A 135 16.18 10.03 -13.56
N TYR A 136 15.14 10.12 -14.41
CA TYR A 136 13.82 9.60 -14.07
C TYR A 136 13.83 8.09 -13.79
N VAL A 137 14.46 7.29 -14.67
CA VAL A 137 14.54 5.83 -14.54
C VAL A 137 15.27 5.45 -13.25
N GLN A 138 16.42 6.07 -12.99
CA GLN A 138 17.19 5.83 -11.77
C GLN A 138 16.35 6.16 -10.53
N LYS A 139 15.80 7.37 -10.47
CA LYS A 139 14.99 7.84 -9.33
C LYS A 139 13.73 6.99 -9.16
N SER A 140 13.09 6.56 -10.24
CA SER A 140 11.93 5.67 -10.18
C SER A 140 12.29 4.31 -9.57
N ASN A 141 13.42 3.73 -9.93
CA ASN A 141 13.88 2.47 -9.35
C ASN A 141 14.19 2.61 -7.85
N GLU A 142 14.74 3.74 -7.42
CA GLU A 142 15.06 4.01 -6.02
C GLU A 142 13.82 4.30 -5.18
N GLU A 143 12.93 5.17 -5.67
CA GLU A 143 11.85 5.78 -4.88
C GLU A 143 10.53 4.97 -4.93
N THR A 144 10.27 4.16 -5.97
CA THR A 144 8.99 3.44 -6.04
C THR A 144 8.90 2.37 -4.96
N LEU A 145 7.87 2.46 -4.10
CA LEU A 145 7.59 1.51 -3.04
C LEU A 145 6.89 0.27 -3.61
N VAL A 146 7.36 -0.91 -3.20
CA VAL A 146 6.80 -2.23 -3.58
C VAL A 146 6.23 -2.90 -2.35
N VAL A 147 4.92 -3.09 -2.34
CA VAL A 147 4.19 -3.73 -1.25
C VAL A 147 3.48 -4.97 -1.77
N CYS A 148 3.78 -6.14 -1.19
CA CYS A 148 3.06 -7.39 -1.47
C CYS A 148 2.23 -7.80 -0.26
N HIS A 149 0.99 -8.25 -0.49
CA HIS A 149 0.15 -8.80 0.56
C HIS A 149 0.61 -10.20 0.97
N CYS A 150 0.56 -10.46 2.27
CA CYS A 150 0.61 -11.79 2.86
C CYS A 150 -0.70 -11.99 3.62
N GLU A 151 -1.67 -12.62 2.96
CA GLU A 151 -3.06 -12.71 3.41
C GLU A 151 -3.67 -14.10 3.19
N THR A 152 -2.82 -15.09 2.89
CA THR A 152 -3.20 -16.48 2.72
C THR A 152 -2.27 -17.43 3.50
N VAL A 153 -2.75 -18.62 3.77
CA VAL A 153 -1.91 -19.69 4.35
C VAL A 153 -0.76 -20.04 3.41
N THR A 154 -1.03 -20.09 2.10
CA THR A 154 -0.01 -20.37 1.07
C THR A 154 1.13 -19.35 1.10
N CYS A 155 0.79 -18.05 1.19
CA CYS A 155 1.80 -17.00 1.32
C CYS A 155 2.62 -17.17 2.61
N MET A 156 2.00 -17.49 3.75
CA MET A 156 2.69 -17.72 5.01
C MET A 156 3.70 -18.87 4.93
N GLU A 157 3.35 -19.94 4.23
CA GLU A 157 4.22 -21.11 4.02
C GLU A 157 5.43 -20.73 3.16
N ASN A 158 5.24 -19.90 2.13
CA ASN A 158 6.28 -19.45 1.19
C ASN A 158 7.02 -18.19 1.65
N LEU A 159 6.64 -17.59 2.80
CA LEU A 159 7.11 -16.27 3.21
C LEU A 159 8.63 -16.17 3.33
N ASP A 160 9.31 -17.22 3.81
CA ASP A 160 10.76 -17.24 3.96
C ASP A 160 11.48 -17.12 2.60
N GLU A 161 10.91 -17.66 1.53
CA GLU A 161 11.44 -17.51 0.18
C GLU A 161 11.15 -16.13 -0.41
N ILE A 162 9.95 -15.59 -0.17
CA ILE A 162 9.55 -14.26 -0.60
C ILE A 162 10.46 -13.19 0.02
N LEU A 163 10.79 -13.33 1.30
CA LEU A 163 11.64 -12.41 2.04
C LEU A 163 13.09 -12.33 1.52
N GLN A 164 13.55 -13.30 0.73
CA GLN A 164 14.89 -13.26 0.10
C GLN A 164 14.95 -12.30 -1.09
N LEU A 165 13.83 -11.88 -1.65
CA LEU A 165 13.82 -11.00 -2.83
C LEU A 165 14.34 -9.61 -2.49
N GLU A 166 15.27 -9.11 -3.28
CA GLU A 166 15.65 -7.70 -3.26
C GLU A 166 14.54 -6.82 -3.86
N HIS A 167 14.54 -5.53 -3.53
CA HIS A 167 13.58 -4.54 -4.05
C HIS A 167 12.09 -4.76 -3.69
N LEU A 168 11.79 -5.72 -2.82
CA LEU A 168 10.53 -5.77 -2.08
C LEU A 168 10.70 -4.93 -0.81
N ASP A 169 9.82 -3.98 -0.57
CA ASP A 169 9.95 -3.03 0.54
C ASP A 169 9.10 -3.44 1.75
N VAL A 170 7.86 -3.86 1.51
CA VAL A 170 6.86 -4.13 2.57
C VAL A 170 6.12 -5.44 2.32
N ILE A 171 5.98 -6.24 3.37
CA ILE A 171 4.99 -7.32 3.45
C ILE A 171 3.78 -6.80 4.22
N PHE A 172 2.64 -6.73 3.55
CA PHE A 172 1.40 -6.20 4.11
C PHE A 172 0.45 -7.33 4.53
N ILE A 173 -0.02 -7.28 5.76
CA ILE A 173 -0.93 -8.28 6.32
C ILE A 173 -2.37 -7.81 6.11
N GLY A 174 -3.19 -8.64 5.44
CA GLY A 174 -4.64 -8.48 5.29
C GLY A 174 -5.40 -9.39 6.26
N PRO A 175 -5.79 -8.93 7.49
CA PRO A 175 -6.37 -9.82 8.50
C PRO A 175 -7.71 -10.45 8.11
N MET A 176 -8.50 -9.77 7.26
CA MET A 176 -9.80 -10.29 6.81
C MET A 176 -9.63 -11.43 5.82
N ASP A 177 -8.78 -11.26 4.82
CA ASP A 177 -8.49 -12.30 3.82
C ASP A 177 -7.74 -13.46 4.46
N LEU A 178 -6.84 -13.18 5.38
CA LEU A 178 -6.17 -14.20 6.19
C LEU A 178 -7.18 -15.01 7.01
N SER A 179 -8.22 -14.38 7.58
CA SER A 179 -9.29 -15.09 8.29
C SER A 179 -10.07 -16.02 7.38
N GLN A 180 -10.33 -15.60 6.15
CA GLN A 180 -10.96 -16.45 5.13
C GLN A 180 -10.08 -17.66 4.81
N SER A 181 -8.80 -17.43 4.52
CA SER A 181 -7.83 -18.49 4.18
C SER A 181 -7.65 -19.51 5.31
N LEU A 182 -7.79 -19.07 6.57
CA LEU A 182 -7.71 -19.91 7.78
C LEU A 182 -9.05 -20.63 8.12
N GLY A 183 -10.12 -20.42 7.31
CA GLY A 183 -11.44 -21.04 7.52
C GLY A 183 -12.25 -20.42 8.66
N VAL A 184 -11.93 -19.19 9.08
CA VAL A 184 -12.63 -18.41 10.12
C VAL A 184 -13.06 -17.04 9.58
N MET A 185 -13.69 -17.06 8.40
CA MET A 185 -14.03 -15.86 7.63
C MET A 185 -14.74 -14.80 8.46
N GLY A 186 -14.24 -13.55 8.39
CA GLY A 186 -14.81 -12.39 9.08
C GLY A 186 -14.33 -12.20 10.52
N GLU A 187 -13.62 -13.19 11.08
CA GLU A 187 -13.17 -13.17 12.46
C GLU A 187 -11.69 -12.74 12.59
N ALA A 188 -11.37 -11.49 12.22
CA ALA A 188 -9.99 -10.97 12.27
C ALA A 188 -9.35 -11.03 13.68
N ASN A 189 -10.14 -11.18 14.74
CA ASN A 189 -9.66 -11.36 16.12
C ASN A 189 -9.65 -12.84 16.58
N HIS A 190 -9.93 -13.80 15.70
CA HIS A 190 -9.85 -15.22 16.03
C HIS A 190 -8.41 -15.61 16.43
N PRO A 191 -8.20 -16.47 17.45
CA PRO A 191 -6.85 -16.85 17.90
C PRO A 191 -5.92 -17.30 16.76
N LYS A 192 -6.40 -18.13 15.83
CA LYS A 192 -5.62 -18.56 14.66
C LYS A 192 -5.12 -17.39 13.80
N VAL A 193 -5.96 -16.34 13.61
CA VAL A 193 -5.57 -15.15 12.84
C VAL A 193 -4.50 -14.36 13.58
N LEU A 194 -4.70 -14.14 14.88
CA LEU A 194 -3.74 -13.42 15.71
C LEU A 194 -2.39 -14.13 15.79
N GLU A 195 -2.38 -15.46 15.96
CA GLU A 195 -1.16 -16.28 15.93
C GLU A 195 -0.46 -16.19 14.55
N SER A 196 -1.23 -16.24 13.46
CA SER A 196 -0.68 -16.10 12.12
C SER A 196 -0.06 -14.71 11.88
N ILE A 197 -0.72 -13.65 12.35
CA ILE A 197 -0.17 -12.29 12.32
C ILE A 197 1.15 -12.22 13.08
N ASP A 198 1.24 -12.84 14.28
CA ASP A 198 2.47 -12.91 15.07
C ASP A 198 3.59 -13.63 14.32
N VAL A 199 3.28 -14.73 13.66
CA VAL A 199 4.24 -15.49 12.85
C VAL A 199 4.78 -14.64 11.70
N ILE A 200 3.88 -13.96 10.96
CA ILE A 200 4.28 -13.10 9.84
C ILE A 200 5.17 -11.95 10.34
N ILE A 201 4.74 -11.22 11.37
CA ILE A 201 5.51 -10.11 11.95
C ILE A 201 6.92 -10.60 12.34
N ASN A 202 7.00 -11.73 13.06
CA ASN A 202 8.28 -12.24 13.54
C ASN A 202 9.21 -12.71 12.42
N LYS A 203 8.68 -13.25 11.32
CA LYS A 203 9.48 -13.61 10.13
C LYS A 203 9.98 -12.36 9.41
N VAL A 204 9.10 -11.40 9.12
CA VAL A 204 9.47 -10.18 8.38
C VAL A 204 10.48 -9.34 9.15
N LYS A 205 10.36 -9.20 10.48
CA LYS A 205 11.33 -8.47 11.33
C LYS A 205 12.75 -9.04 11.29
N LYS A 206 12.93 -10.31 10.93
CA LYS A 206 14.27 -10.92 10.76
C LYS A 206 14.89 -10.64 9.41
N SER A 207 14.13 -10.01 8.51
CA SER A 207 14.58 -9.60 7.18
C SER A 207 14.87 -8.09 7.14
N ASN A 208 15.23 -7.57 5.97
CA ASN A 208 15.37 -6.15 5.71
C ASN A 208 14.07 -5.51 5.16
N LYS A 209 12.92 -6.18 5.31
CA LYS A 209 11.62 -5.69 4.85
C LYS A 209 10.83 -5.10 6.01
N ALA A 210 9.96 -4.14 5.70
CA ALA A 210 9.02 -3.63 6.68
C ALA A 210 7.77 -4.49 6.79
N VAL A 211 7.15 -4.50 7.97
CA VAL A 211 5.82 -5.09 8.18
C VAL A 211 4.76 -4.02 7.99
N GLY A 212 3.74 -4.35 7.21
CA GLY A 212 2.52 -3.54 7.09
C GLY A 212 1.29 -4.28 7.59
N ILE A 213 0.28 -3.54 8.08
CA ILE A 213 -1.01 -4.08 8.48
C ILE A 213 -2.12 -3.03 8.37
N VAL A 214 -3.36 -3.48 8.13
CA VAL A 214 -4.55 -2.65 8.37
C VAL A 214 -5.09 -2.90 9.78
N SER A 215 -5.39 -1.82 10.51
CA SER A 215 -5.75 -1.88 11.92
C SER A 215 -6.80 -0.83 12.28
N PRO A 216 -7.68 -1.06 13.25
CA PRO A 216 -8.44 0.01 13.87
C PRO A 216 -7.50 0.95 14.65
N ALA A 217 -7.87 2.23 14.74
CA ALA A 217 -7.06 3.25 15.41
C ALA A 217 -6.67 2.87 16.85
N SER A 218 -7.54 2.16 17.55
CA SER A 218 -7.30 1.71 18.94
C SER A 218 -6.18 0.70 19.11
N LYS A 219 -5.75 0.03 18.02
CA LYS A 219 -4.69 -0.99 18.06
C LYS A 219 -3.39 -0.53 17.40
N VAL A 220 -3.32 0.69 16.89
CA VAL A 220 -2.13 1.21 16.19
C VAL A 220 -0.89 1.12 17.06
N GLN A 221 -0.97 1.61 18.32
CA GLN A 221 0.18 1.59 19.22
C GLN A 221 0.65 0.16 19.53
N GLU A 222 -0.27 -0.77 19.73
CA GLU A 222 0.06 -2.20 19.92
C GLU A 222 0.89 -2.74 18.75
N TYR A 223 0.50 -2.44 17.50
CA TYR A 223 1.26 -2.88 16.33
C TYR A 223 2.60 -2.17 16.17
N ILE A 224 2.68 -0.88 16.52
CA ILE A 224 3.97 -0.14 16.57
C ILE A 224 4.92 -0.83 17.55
N ASP A 225 4.46 -1.15 18.75
CA ASP A 225 5.27 -1.82 19.79
C ASP A 225 5.75 -3.22 19.34
N ARG A 226 4.99 -3.86 18.45
CA ARG A 226 5.35 -5.14 17.81
C ARG A 226 6.31 -4.99 16.63
N GLY A 227 6.62 -3.75 16.21
CA GLY A 227 7.57 -3.42 15.15
C GLY A 227 6.96 -3.34 13.76
N VAL A 228 5.65 -3.07 13.66
CA VAL A 228 5.00 -2.77 12.37
C VAL A 228 5.30 -1.33 11.99
N GLN A 229 5.73 -1.10 10.74
CA GLN A 229 6.19 0.21 10.27
C GLN A 229 5.27 0.84 9.20
N TYR A 230 4.43 0.06 8.54
CA TYR A 230 3.50 0.54 7.51
C TYR A 230 2.07 0.28 7.98
N LEU A 231 1.42 1.30 8.53
CA LEU A 231 0.13 1.18 9.21
C LEU A 231 -0.97 1.81 8.37
N LEU A 232 -1.99 1.02 8.01
CA LEU A 232 -3.23 1.54 7.44
C LEU A 232 -4.31 1.57 8.50
N VAL A 233 -4.88 2.76 8.76
CA VAL A 233 -5.85 2.99 9.83
C VAL A 233 -7.21 3.29 9.22
N GLY A 234 -8.07 2.27 9.23
CA GLY A 234 -9.45 2.39 8.75
C GLY A 234 -9.57 2.71 7.24
N THR A 235 -10.67 3.32 6.89
CA THR A 235 -10.99 3.79 5.52
C THR A 235 -11.69 5.15 5.60
N ASP A 236 -11.59 5.97 4.55
CA ASP A 236 -12.33 7.24 4.42
C ASP A 236 -13.85 7.04 4.59
N GLN A 237 -14.42 6.01 3.98
CA GLN A 237 -15.84 5.68 4.13
C GLN A 237 -16.20 5.30 5.57
N GLY A 238 -15.34 4.56 6.26
CA GLY A 238 -15.51 4.22 7.67
C GLY A 238 -15.46 5.44 8.59
N MET A 239 -14.55 6.38 8.31
CA MET A 239 -14.47 7.65 9.02
C MET A 239 -15.72 8.50 8.84
N ILE A 240 -16.22 8.62 7.59
CA ILE A 240 -17.46 9.34 7.28
C ILE A 240 -18.66 8.69 7.97
N ALA A 241 -18.83 7.37 7.84
CA ALA A 241 -19.94 6.65 8.45
C ALA A 241 -19.93 6.76 9.99
N GLY A 242 -18.76 6.59 10.60
CA GLY A 242 -18.60 6.70 12.04
C GLY A 242 -18.89 8.11 12.57
N SER A 243 -18.37 9.15 11.90
CA SER A 243 -18.62 10.55 12.27
C SER A 243 -20.08 10.93 12.09
N ALA A 244 -20.73 10.49 10.99
CA ALA A 244 -22.15 10.74 10.76
C ALA A 244 -23.04 10.10 11.82
N ALA A 245 -22.78 8.83 12.18
CA ALA A 245 -23.51 8.14 13.26
C ALA A 245 -23.33 8.82 14.61
N GLN A 246 -22.09 9.24 14.92
CA GLN A 246 -21.81 9.97 16.18
C GLN A 246 -22.54 11.32 16.22
N THR A 247 -22.58 12.05 15.11
CA THR A 247 -23.29 13.34 15.02
C THR A 247 -24.79 13.16 15.27
N LEU A 248 -25.43 12.14 14.68
CA LEU A 248 -26.84 11.85 14.91
C LEU A 248 -27.12 11.48 16.38
N LYS A 249 -26.26 10.65 16.98
CA LYS A 249 -26.36 10.30 18.40
C LYS A 249 -26.26 11.53 19.30
N GLN A 250 -25.35 12.48 19.00
CA GLN A 250 -25.20 13.74 19.74
C GLN A 250 -26.41 14.66 19.52
N ALA A 251 -27.07 14.60 18.38
CA ALA A 251 -28.32 15.33 18.09
C ALA A 251 -29.58 14.66 18.69
N GLY A 252 -29.44 13.61 19.50
CA GLY A 252 -30.54 12.93 20.18
C GLY A 252 -31.34 11.97 19.31
N ARG A 253 -30.77 11.44 18.25
CA ARG A 253 -31.40 10.46 17.34
C ARG A 253 -30.66 9.14 17.34
#